data_2bf467a81334f95236c087ac44b36093
#
_entry.id   2bf467a81334f95236c087ac44b36093
#
_cell.length_a   1.000
_cell.length_b   1.000
_cell.length_c   1.000
_cell.angle_alpha   90.00
_cell.angle_beta   90.00
_cell.angle_gamma   90.00
#
_symmetry.space_group_name_H-M   'P 1'
#
loop_
_entity.id
_entity.type
_entity.pdbx_description
1 polymer ?
#
loop_
_entity_poly.entity_id
_entity_poly.type
_entity_poly.pdbx_seq_one_letter_code
_entity_poly.pdbx_strand_id
1 'polypeptide(L)'
;MRGDYVDKFLGQWAGGLKRLVEEGAWFRDAAFPYAATETCVGHATISTGAFPSTHGMVANAWWDRKEQKMITCTSDPDPNMKNIGYAGATPKGADTAWRMAVPSFAEELRFQTSGATRIVTFSLKARAAITMAGHKADAATWFDSGAWVTSSPYGTQPFIEEQARSHPAKADFGKTWSLSLPETAYWYGEKALGAVPPDGWGLTFPHPLRGKTGVGQPDSAFYEQWASSPYAETALTELAEKAVDALKLGNSSGTDFLAVSYSSVDLVGHEFGPRSREIQDILVRLDKDLGNLFAHLDQKVGRGNYVVALSADHGVVPIPEDMQTTGADAGLLHLPEVQERIEKALEPFNYAKPAVARISGSDIYFVPGVYDKLQQDHAALQAVLDTALSQPGVAAVYRAEELRDRPATQSPTLRAFAYSYFPGRSGDLFILPKPYWLLDYTPSGKPRSYGTGHGVPYNYDQHVPVLLMGFGIQPGQYFQPITPADIAPTFAALCGITLASRDGHILAEALKKPAESSAPSQVVRPKPASASAPNTNP
;
A
#
# COMPACT_ATOMS: atom_id res chain seq x y z
N MET A 1 6.08 1.59 -4.66
CA MET A 1 7.06 1.16 -5.72
C MET A 1 6.39 1.19 -7.08
N ARG A 2 6.95 1.87 -8.08
CA ARG A 2 6.39 1.92 -9.44
C ARG A 2 6.60 0.60 -10.18
N GLY A 3 5.64 0.23 -11.05
CA GLY A 3 5.70 -0.99 -11.84
C GLY A 3 6.88 -1.04 -12.83
N ASP A 4 7.26 0.12 -13.39
CA ASP A 4 8.35 0.23 -14.36
C ASP A 4 9.76 -0.05 -13.78
N TYR A 5 9.94 -0.04 -12.46
CA TYR A 5 11.26 -0.30 -11.85
C TYR A 5 11.73 -1.73 -12.06
N VAL A 6 10.82 -2.71 -12.11
CA VAL A 6 11.20 -4.12 -12.31
C VAL A 6 11.88 -4.32 -13.65
N ASP A 7 11.33 -3.73 -14.72
CA ASP A 7 11.93 -3.76 -16.05
C ASP A 7 13.20 -2.91 -16.14
N LYS A 8 13.10 -1.70 -15.63
CA LYS A 8 14.11 -0.68 -15.78
C LYS A 8 15.47 -1.11 -15.23
N PHE A 9 15.43 -1.77 -14.07
CA PHE A 9 16.66 -2.24 -13.44
C PHE A 9 16.87 -3.76 -13.57
N LEU A 10 16.20 -4.41 -14.54
CA LEU A 10 16.20 -5.86 -14.72
C LEU A 10 17.59 -6.49 -14.71
N GLY A 11 18.55 -5.84 -15.37
CA GLY A 11 19.94 -6.32 -15.44
C GLY A 11 20.75 -6.19 -14.13
N GLN A 12 20.16 -5.59 -13.09
CA GLN A 12 20.83 -5.37 -11.79
C GLN A 12 20.31 -6.29 -10.69
N TRP A 13 19.21 -6.99 -10.94
CA TRP A 13 18.68 -7.94 -9.97
C TRP A 13 19.57 -9.17 -9.85
N ALA A 14 19.92 -9.54 -8.62
CA ALA A 14 20.76 -10.68 -8.29
C ALA A 14 20.16 -11.56 -7.17
N GLY A 15 19.08 -11.11 -6.52
CA GLY A 15 18.47 -11.72 -5.35
C GLY A 15 17.01 -12.11 -5.57
N GLY A 16 16.14 -11.63 -4.70
CA GLY A 16 14.73 -12.02 -4.65
C GLY A 16 13.89 -11.51 -5.81
N LEU A 17 14.12 -10.27 -6.29
CA LEU A 17 13.44 -9.75 -7.47
C LEU A 17 13.83 -10.54 -8.72
N LYS A 18 15.13 -10.89 -8.86
CA LYS A 18 15.58 -11.78 -9.94
C LYS A 18 14.80 -13.09 -9.92
N ARG A 19 14.72 -13.72 -8.73
CA ARG A 19 14.03 -15.00 -8.57
C ARG A 19 12.53 -14.90 -8.89
N LEU A 20 11.88 -13.83 -8.46
CA LEU A 20 10.47 -13.57 -8.77
C LEU A 20 10.21 -13.43 -10.28
N VAL A 21 11.11 -12.75 -11.00
CA VAL A 21 11.02 -12.57 -12.45
C VAL A 21 11.30 -13.87 -13.21
N GLU A 22 12.28 -14.66 -12.78
CA GLU A 22 12.72 -15.87 -13.50
C GLU A 22 11.86 -17.10 -13.18
N GLU A 23 11.39 -17.23 -11.93
CA GLU A 23 10.67 -18.42 -11.44
C GLU A 23 9.17 -18.16 -11.17
N GLY A 24 8.72 -16.92 -11.28
CA GLY A 24 7.37 -16.52 -10.93
C GLY A 24 6.47 -16.19 -12.13
N ALA A 25 5.23 -15.88 -11.82
CA ALA A 25 4.26 -15.27 -12.73
C ALA A 25 4.37 -13.75 -12.61
N TRP A 26 4.83 -13.09 -13.66
CA TRP A 26 4.98 -11.64 -13.71
C TRP A 26 3.88 -11.02 -14.55
N PHE A 27 3.00 -10.26 -13.90
CA PHE A 27 1.94 -9.51 -14.54
C PHE A 27 2.45 -8.13 -14.95
N ARG A 28 2.47 -7.90 -16.28
CA ARG A 28 3.11 -6.73 -16.89
C ARG A 28 2.21 -5.48 -16.90
N ASP A 29 0.91 -5.67 -16.76
CA ASP A 29 -0.09 -4.59 -16.79
C ASP A 29 -0.96 -4.65 -15.52
N ALA A 30 -0.35 -4.31 -14.39
CA ALA A 30 -1.00 -4.30 -13.09
C ALA A 30 -1.19 -2.85 -12.60
N ALA A 31 -2.45 -2.44 -12.39
CA ALA A 31 -2.77 -1.09 -11.97
C ALA A 31 -3.96 -1.02 -11.01
N PHE A 32 -3.91 -0.09 -10.08
CA PHE A 32 -5.07 0.26 -9.27
C PHE A 32 -6.10 1.02 -10.11
N PRO A 33 -7.38 0.62 -10.12
CA PRO A 33 -8.39 1.27 -10.96
C PRO A 33 -9.02 2.50 -10.30
N TYR A 34 -8.53 2.94 -9.13
CA TYR A 34 -9.09 4.01 -8.31
C TYR A 34 -8.13 5.21 -8.19
N ALA A 35 -8.65 6.35 -7.69
CA ALA A 35 -7.90 7.60 -7.61
C ALA A 35 -7.04 7.72 -6.35
N ALA A 36 -7.51 7.23 -5.20
CA ALA A 36 -6.85 7.37 -3.91
C ALA A 36 -5.69 6.37 -3.75
N THR A 37 -4.59 6.60 -4.47
CA THR A 37 -3.38 5.76 -4.44
C THR A 37 -2.50 6.13 -3.24
N GLU A 38 -2.95 5.73 -2.04
CA GLU A 38 -2.30 6.00 -0.76
C GLU A 38 -1.99 4.72 0.02
N THR A 39 -1.07 4.78 0.98
CA THR A 39 -0.55 3.61 1.71
C THR A 39 -1.66 2.77 2.36
N CYS A 40 -2.55 3.40 3.14
CA CYS A 40 -3.63 2.69 3.82
C CYS A 40 -4.57 2.01 2.82
N VAL A 41 -4.86 2.71 1.74
CA VAL A 41 -5.78 2.30 0.67
C VAL A 41 -5.21 1.10 -0.09
N GLY A 42 -3.96 1.21 -0.55
CA GLY A 42 -3.31 0.15 -1.33
C GLY A 42 -3.10 -1.13 -0.53
N HIS A 43 -2.62 -1.03 0.72
CA HIS A 43 -2.45 -2.21 1.58
C HIS A 43 -3.80 -2.87 1.92
N ALA A 44 -4.85 -2.08 2.19
CA ALA A 44 -6.19 -2.63 2.39
C ALA A 44 -6.71 -3.32 1.12
N THR A 45 -6.46 -2.74 -0.06
CA THR A 45 -6.84 -3.36 -1.34
C THR A 45 -6.14 -4.70 -1.56
N ILE A 46 -4.82 -4.76 -1.35
CA ILE A 46 -4.03 -6.00 -1.51
C ILE A 46 -4.50 -7.06 -0.52
N SER A 47 -4.76 -6.68 0.72
CA SER A 47 -5.11 -7.63 1.78
C SER A 47 -6.56 -8.12 1.74
N THR A 48 -7.50 -7.33 1.22
CA THR A 48 -8.92 -7.69 1.19
C THR A 48 -9.40 -8.19 -0.17
N GLY A 49 -8.70 -7.83 -1.25
CA GLY A 49 -9.18 -8.03 -2.62
C GLY A 49 -10.33 -7.11 -3.01
N ALA A 50 -10.54 -6.02 -2.27
CA ALA A 50 -11.63 -5.06 -2.49
C ALA A 50 -11.07 -3.65 -2.77
N PHE A 51 -11.89 -2.77 -3.34
CA PHE A 51 -11.53 -1.36 -3.59
C PHE A 51 -11.94 -0.45 -2.42
N PRO A 52 -11.44 0.80 -2.36
CA PRO A 52 -11.80 1.76 -1.30
C PRO A 52 -13.29 1.90 -1.07
N SER A 53 -14.06 1.93 -2.13
CA SER A 53 -15.53 2.00 -2.07
C SER A 53 -16.19 0.78 -1.42
N THR A 54 -15.47 -0.31 -1.22
CA THR A 54 -15.93 -1.55 -0.56
C THR A 54 -15.27 -1.71 0.80
N HIS A 55 -13.91 -1.62 0.90
CA HIS A 55 -13.22 -1.81 2.17
C HIS A 55 -13.22 -0.56 3.08
N GLY A 56 -13.62 0.61 2.56
CA GLY A 56 -13.82 1.83 3.34
C GLY A 56 -12.56 2.60 3.74
N MET A 57 -11.38 2.17 3.38
CA MET A 57 -10.14 2.93 3.56
C MET A 57 -9.98 3.88 2.38
N VAL A 58 -10.32 5.16 2.57
CA VAL A 58 -10.40 6.16 1.49
C VAL A 58 -9.13 7.00 1.35
N ALA A 59 -8.32 7.09 2.40
CA ALA A 59 -7.05 7.83 2.45
C ALA A 59 -6.21 7.35 3.65
N ASN A 60 -4.98 7.87 3.81
CA ASN A 60 -4.19 7.68 5.04
C ASN A 60 -4.83 8.38 6.24
N ALA A 61 -5.51 9.50 5.99
CA ALA A 61 -6.28 10.24 6.98
C ALA A 61 -7.40 11.02 6.27
N TRP A 62 -8.54 11.15 6.93
CA TRP A 62 -9.68 11.90 6.41
C TRP A 62 -10.36 12.73 7.50
N TRP A 63 -11.22 13.68 7.08
CA TRP A 63 -12.02 14.47 8.00
C TRP A 63 -13.22 13.65 8.52
N ASP A 64 -13.22 13.39 9.81
CA ASP A 64 -14.38 12.77 10.45
C ASP A 64 -15.45 13.82 10.74
N ARG A 65 -16.59 13.70 10.06
CA ARG A 65 -17.70 14.68 10.17
C ARG A 65 -18.33 14.70 11.56
N LYS A 66 -18.31 13.57 12.29
CA LYS A 66 -18.87 13.47 13.64
C LYS A 66 -17.91 14.07 14.68
N GLU A 67 -16.65 13.69 14.60
CA GLU A 67 -15.60 14.16 15.52
C GLU A 67 -15.09 15.57 15.16
N GLN A 68 -15.40 16.07 13.96
CA GLN A 68 -14.94 17.35 13.40
C GLN A 68 -13.42 17.54 13.52
N LYS A 69 -12.68 16.50 13.18
CA LYS A 69 -11.21 16.49 13.18
C LYS A 69 -10.65 15.54 12.14
N MET A 70 -9.38 15.72 11.80
CA MET A 70 -8.65 14.72 11.03
C MET A 70 -8.44 13.47 11.89
N ILE A 71 -8.71 12.31 11.30
CA ILE A 71 -8.44 11.00 11.89
C ILE A 71 -7.59 10.18 10.93
N THR A 72 -6.68 9.37 11.45
CA THR A 72 -5.94 8.40 10.64
C THR A 72 -6.79 7.18 10.34
N CYS A 73 -6.48 6.47 9.26
CA CYS A 73 -7.21 5.28 8.86
C CYS A 73 -7.14 4.14 9.88
N THR A 74 -6.17 4.15 10.78
CA THR A 74 -5.99 3.15 11.84
C THR A 74 -6.39 3.63 13.23
N SER A 75 -6.69 4.93 13.43
CA SER A 75 -7.07 5.44 14.74
C SER A 75 -8.33 4.75 15.27
N ASP A 76 -8.24 4.19 16.48
CA ASP A 76 -9.35 3.53 17.14
C ASP A 76 -10.00 4.46 18.17
N PRO A 77 -11.33 4.63 18.16
CA PRO A 77 -12.03 5.48 19.12
C PRO A 77 -12.25 4.80 20.48
N ASP A 78 -12.03 3.48 20.60
CA ASP A 78 -12.22 2.78 21.87
C ASP A 78 -11.14 3.18 22.88
N PRO A 79 -11.50 3.78 24.04
CA PRO A 79 -10.55 4.20 25.06
C PRO A 79 -9.78 3.03 25.74
N ASN A 80 -10.22 1.80 25.56
CA ASN A 80 -9.53 0.61 26.06
C ASN A 80 -8.43 0.13 25.13
N MET A 81 -8.42 0.57 23.88
CA MET A 81 -7.36 0.25 22.92
C MET A 81 -6.15 1.15 23.17
N LYS A 82 -4.96 0.61 22.97
CA LYS A 82 -3.70 1.35 23.11
C LYS A 82 -2.59 0.75 22.26
N ASN A 83 -1.66 1.59 21.87
CA ASN A 83 -0.38 1.17 21.33
C ASN A 83 0.53 0.67 22.45
N ILE A 84 1.35 -0.35 22.17
CA ILE A 84 2.24 -1.03 23.10
C ILE A 84 3.63 -1.03 22.48
N GLY A 85 4.61 -0.47 23.19
CA GLY A 85 6.00 -0.42 22.73
C GLY A 85 6.80 -1.62 23.19
N TYR A 86 7.73 -2.07 22.37
CA TYR A 86 8.76 -3.04 22.74
C TYR A 86 9.97 -2.32 23.37
N ALA A 87 10.78 -3.08 24.10
CA ALA A 87 12.00 -2.61 24.80
C ALA A 87 11.77 -1.41 25.75
N GLY A 88 10.57 -1.34 26.34
CA GLY A 88 10.19 -0.31 27.30
C GLY A 88 9.74 1.01 26.68
N ALA A 89 9.52 1.08 25.39
CA ALA A 89 8.94 2.25 24.74
C ALA A 89 7.47 2.46 25.14
N THR A 90 7.03 3.72 25.19
CA THR A 90 5.69 4.14 25.61
C THR A 90 5.01 4.96 24.52
N PRO A 91 4.59 4.32 23.40
CA PRO A 91 3.91 5.01 22.32
C PRO A 91 2.57 5.58 22.77
N LYS A 92 2.10 6.61 22.08
CA LYS A 92 0.77 7.20 22.31
C LYS A 92 -0.23 6.68 21.31
N GLY A 93 -1.53 6.86 21.61
CA GLY A 93 -2.63 6.55 20.70
C GLY A 93 -3.06 5.09 20.74
N ALA A 94 -3.95 4.77 19.84
CA ALA A 94 -4.49 3.45 19.59
C ALA A 94 -4.67 3.28 18.08
N ASP A 95 -3.94 2.35 17.50
CA ASP A 95 -4.02 2.03 16.07
C ASP A 95 -4.50 0.59 15.92
N THR A 96 -5.61 0.41 15.20
CA THR A 96 -6.23 -0.90 14.92
C THR A 96 -6.87 -0.92 13.54
N ALA A 97 -7.39 -2.08 13.11
CA ALA A 97 -8.15 -2.22 11.89
C ALA A 97 -9.64 -1.81 12.03
N TRP A 98 -10.04 -1.18 13.11
CA TRP A 98 -11.43 -0.79 13.41
C TRP A 98 -12.20 -0.20 12.23
N ARG A 99 -11.51 0.56 11.38
CA ARG A 99 -12.12 1.28 10.25
C ARG A 99 -12.22 0.45 8.96
N MET A 100 -11.65 -0.75 8.91
CA MET A 100 -11.84 -1.65 7.78
C MET A 100 -13.29 -2.16 7.76
N ALA A 101 -13.97 -1.98 6.65
CA ALA A 101 -15.36 -2.39 6.48
C ALA A 101 -15.53 -3.87 6.08
N VAL A 102 -14.43 -4.51 5.65
CA VAL A 102 -14.39 -5.93 5.25
C VAL A 102 -13.16 -6.60 5.86
N PRO A 103 -13.21 -7.90 6.13
CA PRO A 103 -12.07 -8.63 6.67
C PRO A 103 -10.91 -8.74 5.65
N SER A 104 -9.69 -8.86 6.14
CA SER A 104 -8.52 -9.19 5.33
C SER A 104 -8.56 -10.67 4.89
N PHE A 105 -7.81 -11.02 3.84
CA PHE A 105 -7.57 -12.40 3.44
C PHE A 105 -7.06 -13.27 4.61
N ALA A 106 -6.14 -12.72 5.41
CA ALA A 106 -5.57 -13.43 6.56
C ALA A 106 -6.63 -13.77 7.63
N GLU A 107 -7.58 -12.87 7.88
CA GLU A 107 -8.71 -13.12 8.79
C GLU A 107 -9.65 -14.18 8.24
N GLU A 108 -10.02 -14.08 6.96
CA GLU A 108 -10.85 -15.09 6.30
C GLU A 108 -10.18 -16.46 6.31
N LEU A 109 -8.87 -16.51 6.05
CA LEU A 109 -8.09 -17.73 6.13
C LEU A 109 -8.16 -18.33 7.53
N ARG A 110 -7.89 -17.54 8.58
CA ARG A 110 -7.97 -17.99 9.97
C ARG A 110 -9.37 -18.46 10.33
N PHE A 111 -10.39 -17.73 9.94
CA PHE A 111 -11.78 -18.06 10.25
C PHE A 111 -12.20 -19.38 9.61
N GLN A 112 -11.93 -19.57 8.31
CA GLN A 112 -12.33 -20.76 7.56
C GLN A 112 -11.46 -21.99 7.82
N THR A 113 -10.25 -21.82 8.38
CA THR A 113 -9.37 -22.91 8.83
C THR A 113 -9.51 -23.22 10.33
N SER A 114 -10.59 -22.78 10.97
CA SER A 114 -10.88 -23.03 12.39
C SER A 114 -9.77 -22.55 13.35
N GLY A 115 -9.11 -21.43 13.01
CA GLY A 115 -8.13 -20.77 13.86
C GLY A 115 -6.71 -21.34 13.81
N ALA A 116 -6.43 -22.32 12.93
CA ALA A 116 -5.10 -22.90 12.81
C ALA A 116 -4.05 -21.96 12.18
N THR A 117 -4.47 -20.91 11.48
CA THR A 117 -3.60 -19.93 10.81
C THR A 117 -2.95 -18.97 11.79
N ARG A 118 -1.63 -18.81 11.70
CA ARG A 118 -0.90 -17.70 12.34
C ARG A 118 -0.83 -16.52 11.37
N ILE A 119 -1.04 -15.31 11.89
CA ILE A 119 -1.01 -14.07 11.13
C ILE A 119 0.08 -13.17 11.68
N VAL A 120 1.08 -12.86 10.86
CA VAL A 120 2.23 -12.02 11.24
C VAL A 120 2.45 -10.94 10.20
N THR A 121 2.54 -9.69 10.63
CA THR A 121 2.78 -8.57 9.72
C THR A 121 3.79 -7.57 10.29
N PHE A 122 4.68 -7.08 9.43
CA PHE A 122 5.71 -6.09 9.76
C PHE A 122 5.73 -4.95 8.77
N SER A 123 5.97 -3.73 9.27
CA SER A 123 6.17 -2.54 8.44
C SER A 123 6.88 -1.44 9.23
N LEU A 124 7.36 -0.40 8.57
CA LEU A 124 7.72 0.85 9.25
C LEU A 124 6.49 1.73 9.53
N LYS A 125 5.35 1.44 8.91
CA LYS A 125 4.12 2.24 9.01
C LYS A 125 2.99 1.43 9.66
N ALA A 126 2.37 1.95 10.73
CA ALA A 126 1.22 1.33 11.40
C ALA A 126 0.14 0.88 10.42
N ARG A 127 -0.27 1.80 9.52
CA ARG A 127 -1.34 1.56 8.55
C ARG A 127 -1.07 0.40 7.59
N ALA A 128 0.18 0.16 7.23
CA ALA A 128 0.55 -0.96 6.39
C ALA A 128 0.50 -2.30 7.13
N ALA A 129 1.12 -2.39 8.31
CA ALA A 129 1.09 -3.61 9.12
C ALA A 129 -0.34 -4.00 9.51
N ILE A 130 -1.13 -3.03 9.95
CA ILE A 130 -2.49 -3.24 10.47
C ILE A 130 -3.47 -3.66 9.38
N THR A 131 -3.48 -2.98 8.23
CA THR A 131 -4.44 -3.32 7.16
C THR A 131 -4.15 -4.67 6.51
N MET A 132 -2.90 -5.12 6.50
CA MET A 132 -2.56 -6.49 6.10
C MET A 132 -2.96 -7.53 7.15
N ALA A 133 -2.83 -7.20 8.43
CA ALA A 133 -3.17 -8.10 9.53
C ALA A 133 -4.68 -8.28 9.69
N GLY A 134 -5.46 -7.21 9.52
CA GLY A 134 -6.86 -7.14 9.89
C GLY A 134 -7.06 -6.89 11.39
N HIS A 135 -8.25 -7.23 11.92
CA HIS A 135 -8.66 -6.90 13.30
C HIS A 135 -7.93 -7.71 14.37
N LYS A 136 -7.40 -8.91 14.04
CA LYS A 136 -6.69 -9.78 14.98
C LYS A 136 -5.55 -10.54 14.29
N ALA A 137 -4.36 -10.50 14.88
CA ALA A 137 -3.19 -11.22 14.41
C ALA A 137 -2.38 -11.77 15.59
N ASP A 138 -1.42 -12.67 15.32
CA ASP A 138 -0.45 -13.13 16.33
C ASP A 138 0.65 -12.09 16.53
N ALA A 139 0.97 -11.32 15.48
CA ALA A 139 1.80 -10.14 15.56
C ALA A 139 1.44 -9.16 14.42
N ALA A 140 1.20 -7.90 14.75
CA ALA A 140 1.23 -6.79 13.80
C ALA A 140 2.13 -5.73 14.42
N THR A 141 3.26 -5.45 13.78
CA THR A 141 4.32 -4.63 14.37
C THR A 141 4.80 -3.60 13.37
N TRP A 142 4.99 -2.38 13.87
CA TRP A 142 5.48 -1.26 13.08
C TRP A 142 6.53 -0.45 13.85
N PHE A 143 7.17 0.48 13.17
CA PHE A 143 8.17 1.35 13.76
C PHE A 143 7.57 2.74 14.02
N ASP A 144 7.71 3.24 15.25
CA ASP A 144 7.26 4.57 15.62
C ASP A 144 8.25 5.22 16.58
N SER A 145 8.65 6.46 16.27
CA SER A 145 9.46 7.31 17.14
C SER A 145 10.71 6.62 17.72
N GLY A 146 11.35 5.79 16.91
CA GLY A 146 12.61 5.10 17.29
C GLY A 146 12.42 3.73 17.94
N ALA A 147 11.21 3.21 18.02
CA ALA A 147 10.90 1.92 18.64
C ALA A 147 9.97 1.04 17.80
N TRP A 148 10.05 -0.26 18.00
CA TRP A 148 9.05 -1.18 17.51
C TRP A 148 7.80 -1.12 18.39
N VAL A 149 6.63 -1.12 17.76
CA VAL A 149 5.32 -0.89 18.38
C VAL A 149 4.32 -1.91 17.85
N THR A 150 3.38 -2.29 18.69
CA THR A 150 2.18 -3.05 18.36
C THR A 150 0.96 -2.39 19.02
N SER A 151 -0.21 -3.01 18.98
CA SER A 151 -1.36 -2.54 19.75
C SER A 151 -2.15 -3.68 20.39
N SER A 152 -3.10 -3.31 21.27
CA SER A 152 -3.84 -4.24 22.12
C SER A 152 -4.40 -5.47 21.40
N PRO A 153 -5.01 -5.38 20.18
CA PRO A 153 -5.57 -6.55 19.50
C PRO A 153 -4.55 -7.58 19.03
N TYR A 154 -3.27 -7.19 18.89
CA TYR A 154 -2.22 -8.02 18.31
C TYR A 154 -1.26 -8.58 19.39
N GLY A 155 -1.26 -7.98 20.60
CA GLY A 155 -0.40 -8.40 21.68
C GLY A 155 1.10 -8.22 21.41
N THR A 156 1.93 -8.71 22.31
CA THR A 156 3.39 -8.66 22.20
C THR A 156 3.98 -10.04 21.95
N GLN A 157 5.13 -10.09 21.27
CA GLN A 157 5.85 -11.33 20.98
C GLN A 157 7.26 -11.31 21.60
N PRO A 158 7.68 -12.38 22.30
CA PRO A 158 9.00 -12.43 22.95
C PRO A 158 10.18 -12.23 21.98
N PHE A 159 10.09 -12.77 20.78
CA PHE A 159 11.17 -12.65 19.78
C PHE A 159 11.34 -11.21 19.27
N ILE A 160 10.24 -10.43 19.21
CA ILE A 160 10.28 -9.00 18.83
C ILE A 160 10.87 -8.17 19.98
N GLU A 161 10.49 -8.49 21.23
CA GLU A 161 11.07 -7.86 22.42
C GLU A 161 12.60 -8.08 22.48
N GLU A 162 13.04 -9.31 22.18
CA GLU A 162 14.47 -9.63 22.10
C GLU A 162 15.18 -8.85 20.98
N GLN A 163 14.60 -8.81 19.79
CA GLN A 163 15.15 -8.06 18.65
C GLN A 163 15.24 -6.56 18.98
N ALA A 164 14.19 -5.99 19.54
CA ALA A 164 14.15 -4.58 19.90
C ALA A 164 15.22 -4.20 20.94
N ARG A 165 15.58 -5.13 21.84
CA ARG A 165 16.64 -4.93 22.85
C ARG A 165 18.04 -5.14 22.29
N SER A 166 18.24 -6.22 21.51
CA SER A 166 19.57 -6.62 21.02
C SER A 166 20.01 -5.82 19.79
N HIS A 167 19.06 -5.42 18.95
CA HIS A 167 19.32 -4.70 17.69
C HIS A 167 18.38 -3.49 17.54
N PRO A 168 18.45 -2.52 18.48
CA PRO A 168 17.63 -1.31 18.36
C PRO A 168 18.11 -0.45 17.18
N ALA A 169 17.22 0.26 16.51
CA ALA A 169 17.55 1.15 15.39
C ALA A 169 18.68 2.14 15.72
N LYS A 170 18.76 2.62 16.97
CA LYS A 170 19.84 3.50 17.45
C LYS A 170 21.25 2.90 17.36
N ALA A 171 21.38 1.58 17.25
CA ALA A 171 22.68 0.92 17.06
C ALA A 171 23.30 1.23 15.69
N ASP A 172 22.51 1.71 14.75
CA ASP A 172 22.97 2.14 13.44
C ASP A 172 23.44 3.58 13.39
N PHE A 173 23.39 4.30 14.52
CA PHE A 173 23.89 5.67 14.61
C PHE A 173 25.38 5.73 14.23
N GLY A 174 25.71 6.62 13.30
CA GLY A 174 27.06 6.77 12.75
C GLY A 174 27.35 5.91 11.51
N LYS A 175 26.49 4.95 11.17
CA LYS A 175 26.60 4.24 9.87
C LYS A 175 26.37 5.20 8.70
N THR A 176 26.73 4.78 7.51
CA THR A 176 26.63 5.60 6.30
C THR A 176 26.04 4.76 5.17
N TRP A 177 24.97 5.27 4.54
CA TRP A 177 24.46 4.72 3.30
C TRP A 177 25.30 5.26 2.14
N SER A 178 26.08 4.38 1.50
CA SER A 178 26.89 4.67 0.32
C SER A 178 26.38 3.86 -0.87
N LEU A 179 26.76 4.25 -2.08
CA LEU A 179 26.43 3.52 -3.30
C LEU A 179 26.86 2.05 -3.20
N SER A 180 25.97 1.12 -3.58
CA SER A 180 26.24 -0.33 -3.58
C SER A 180 26.82 -0.85 -4.89
N LEU A 181 26.64 -0.10 -5.98
CA LEU A 181 27.14 -0.40 -7.31
C LEU A 181 28.21 0.62 -7.72
N PRO A 182 29.05 0.31 -8.73
CA PRO A 182 29.89 1.32 -9.37
C PRO A 182 29.05 2.49 -9.90
N GLU A 183 29.56 3.73 -9.82
CA GLU A 183 28.84 4.92 -10.26
C GLU A 183 28.31 4.85 -11.70
N THR A 184 29.04 4.18 -12.58
CA THR A 184 28.67 3.97 -13.99
C THR A 184 27.45 3.07 -14.18
N ALA A 185 27.01 2.35 -13.13
CA ALA A 185 25.84 1.50 -13.17
C ALA A 185 24.54 2.26 -12.81
N TYR A 186 24.66 3.49 -12.30
CA TYR A 186 23.50 4.32 -11.99
C TYR A 186 23.01 5.08 -13.22
N TRP A 187 21.71 5.08 -13.41
CA TRP A 187 21.08 5.66 -14.60
C TRP A 187 20.81 7.16 -14.47
N TYR A 188 20.85 7.68 -13.25
CA TYR A 188 20.49 9.06 -12.95
C TYR A 188 21.70 9.86 -12.51
N GLY A 189 21.57 11.19 -12.64
CA GLY A 189 22.55 12.14 -12.14
C GLY A 189 22.73 12.06 -10.62
N GLU A 190 23.79 12.69 -10.12
CA GLU A 190 24.08 12.71 -8.68
C GLU A 190 23.00 13.41 -7.85
N LYS A 191 22.33 14.40 -8.45
CA LYS A 191 21.31 15.21 -7.77
C LYS A 191 19.97 15.05 -8.46
N ALA A 192 18.94 14.70 -7.69
CA ALA A 192 17.57 14.80 -8.13
C ALA A 192 17.07 16.25 -7.96
N LEU A 193 16.62 16.87 -9.05
CA LEU A 193 16.11 18.24 -9.01
C LEU A 193 14.80 18.29 -8.22
N GLY A 194 14.69 19.23 -7.28
CA GLY A 194 13.52 19.36 -6.40
C GLY A 194 13.44 18.32 -5.26
N ALA A 195 14.48 17.50 -5.08
CA ALA A 195 14.57 16.59 -3.94
C ALA A 195 14.59 17.35 -2.60
N VAL A 196 13.98 16.76 -1.59
CA VAL A 196 13.91 17.27 -0.21
C VAL A 196 14.30 16.13 0.74
N PRO A 197 15.60 15.91 0.97
CA PRO A 197 16.07 14.83 1.84
C PRO A 197 15.78 15.12 3.33
N PRO A 198 15.84 14.08 4.19
CA PRO A 198 15.78 14.26 5.63
C PRO A 198 16.79 15.27 6.16
N ASP A 199 16.43 15.95 7.24
CA ASP A 199 17.32 16.89 7.92
C ASP A 199 18.70 16.25 8.18
N GLY A 200 19.77 16.98 7.87
CA GLY A 200 21.16 16.53 8.03
C GLY A 200 21.73 15.74 6.84
N TRP A 201 20.91 15.36 5.86
CA TRP A 201 21.40 14.77 4.60
C TRP A 201 21.60 15.84 3.52
N GLY A 202 22.57 15.57 2.62
CA GLY A 202 22.74 16.31 1.38
C GLY A 202 21.91 15.70 0.23
N LEU A 203 22.00 16.36 -0.93
CA LEU A 203 21.32 15.91 -2.17
C LEU A 203 22.09 14.81 -2.91
N THR A 204 23.22 14.37 -2.39
CA THR A 204 24.12 13.40 -3.02
C THR A 204 24.65 12.40 -2.01
N PHE A 205 24.93 11.18 -2.46
CA PHE A 205 25.70 10.23 -1.66
C PHE A 205 27.08 10.79 -1.21
N PRO A 206 27.59 10.34 -0.05
CA PRO A 206 26.99 9.37 0.87
C PRO A 206 26.00 10.02 1.86
N HIS A 207 25.07 9.23 2.41
CA HIS A 207 24.07 9.64 3.38
C HIS A 207 24.41 9.10 4.79
N PRO A 208 25.01 9.89 5.69
CA PRO A 208 25.36 9.45 7.04
C PRO A 208 24.13 9.46 7.97
N LEU A 209 23.96 8.41 8.78
CA LEU A 209 22.89 8.28 9.76
C LEU A 209 23.33 8.94 11.08
N ARG A 210 23.25 10.26 11.18
CA ARG A 210 23.77 11.05 12.31
C ARG A 210 22.80 12.08 12.87
N GLY A 211 21.56 12.09 12.36
CA GLY A 211 20.58 13.12 12.72
C GLY A 211 20.93 14.50 12.17
N LYS A 212 20.27 15.52 12.71
CA LYS A 212 20.37 16.89 12.20
C LYS A 212 21.73 17.55 12.50
N THR A 213 22.26 17.31 13.70
CA THR A 213 23.49 17.99 14.18
C THR A 213 24.75 17.17 13.93
N GLY A 214 24.64 15.89 13.65
CA GLY A 214 25.76 14.99 13.43
C GLY A 214 26.54 14.59 14.69
N VAL A 215 26.14 15.07 15.86
CA VAL A 215 26.80 14.81 17.14
C VAL A 215 25.81 14.48 18.26
N GLY A 216 26.24 13.70 19.23
CA GLY A 216 25.44 13.36 20.41
C GLY A 216 24.65 12.05 20.26
N GLN A 217 23.42 12.06 20.73
CA GLN A 217 22.51 10.91 20.71
C GLN A 217 21.57 10.97 19.49
N PRO A 218 21.01 9.83 19.06
CA PRO A 218 19.97 9.80 18.04
C PRO A 218 18.82 10.77 18.35
N ASP A 219 18.48 11.62 17.37
CA ASP A 219 17.35 12.55 17.39
C ASP A 219 16.25 12.10 16.43
N SER A 220 15.17 12.86 16.26
CA SER A 220 14.09 12.53 15.33
C SER A 220 14.59 12.44 13.89
N ALA A 221 15.48 13.33 13.48
CA ALA A 221 16.06 13.33 12.15
C ALA A 221 16.90 12.06 11.89
N PHE A 222 17.60 11.54 12.90
CA PHE A 222 18.26 10.23 12.77
C PHE A 222 17.27 9.11 12.48
N TYR A 223 16.12 9.06 13.16
CA TYR A 223 15.13 8.01 12.92
C TYR A 223 14.43 8.16 11.57
N GLU A 224 14.25 9.38 11.07
CA GLU A 224 13.81 9.64 9.69
C GLU A 224 14.85 9.14 8.68
N GLN A 225 16.13 9.51 8.86
CA GLN A 225 17.24 9.02 8.05
C GLN A 225 17.34 7.48 8.07
N TRP A 226 17.16 6.85 9.24
CA TRP A 226 17.18 5.40 9.38
C TRP A 226 16.04 4.76 8.62
N ALA A 227 14.82 5.28 8.76
CA ALA A 227 13.63 4.78 8.06
C ALA A 227 13.75 4.93 6.54
N SER A 228 14.42 5.98 6.05
CA SER A 228 14.69 6.25 4.64
C SER A 228 15.97 5.58 4.13
N SER A 229 16.47 4.57 4.82
CA SER A 229 17.72 3.90 4.48
C SER A 229 17.57 2.38 4.34
N PRO A 230 18.52 1.69 3.68
CA PRO A 230 18.48 0.23 3.57
C PRO A 230 18.60 -0.50 4.91
N TYR A 231 19.07 0.15 5.96
CA TYR A 231 19.18 -0.47 7.30
C TYR A 231 17.81 -0.82 7.89
N ALA A 232 16.80 0.00 7.63
CA ALA A 232 15.44 -0.29 8.06
C ALA A 232 14.81 -1.47 7.29
N GLU A 233 15.12 -1.63 6.00
CA GLU A 233 14.65 -2.76 5.20
C GLU A 233 15.28 -4.07 5.67
N THR A 234 16.59 -4.05 5.96
CA THR A 234 17.30 -5.21 6.55
C THR A 234 16.70 -5.58 7.92
N ALA A 235 16.39 -4.60 8.77
CA ALA A 235 15.75 -4.85 10.07
C ALA A 235 14.36 -5.50 9.94
N LEU A 236 13.56 -5.11 8.93
CA LEU A 236 12.27 -5.76 8.64
C LEU A 236 12.46 -7.21 8.17
N THR A 237 13.47 -7.46 7.34
CA THR A 237 13.82 -8.81 6.87
C THR A 237 14.24 -9.71 8.04
N GLU A 238 15.10 -9.22 8.94
CA GLU A 238 15.52 -9.95 10.14
C GLU A 238 14.33 -10.26 11.06
N LEU A 239 13.39 -9.34 11.25
CA LEU A 239 12.15 -9.59 12.00
C LEU A 239 11.30 -10.68 11.35
N ALA A 240 11.17 -10.68 10.01
CA ALA A 240 10.43 -11.69 9.28
C ALA A 240 11.07 -13.08 9.43
N GLU A 241 12.39 -13.20 9.28
CA GLU A 241 13.14 -14.44 9.47
C GLU A 241 12.99 -14.96 10.90
N LYS A 242 13.11 -14.10 11.90
CA LYS A 242 12.89 -14.47 13.32
C LYS A 242 11.46 -14.91 13.59
N ALA A 243 10.46 -14.31 12.95
CA ALA A 243 9.07 -14.75 13.09
C ALA A 243 8.87 -16.16 12.52
N VAL A 244 9.48 -16.47 11.37
CA VAL A 244 9.45 -17.81 10.77
C VAL A 244 10.01 -18.84 11.77
N ASP A 245 11.15 -18.54 12.41
CA ASP A 245 11.80 -19.45 13.35
C ASP A 245 11.04 -19.57 14.68
N ALA A 246 10.70 -18.45 15.30
CA ALA A 246 10.09 -18.41 16.63
C ALA A 246 8.67 -18.98 16.65
N LEU A 247 7.88 -18.67 15.62
CA LEU A 247 6.51 -19.13 15.49
C LEU A 247 6.39 -20.42 14.66
N LYS A 248 7.50 -20.93 14.10
CA LYS A 248 7.53 -22.10 13.21
C LYS A 248 6.53 -21.97 12.07
N LEU A 249 6.52 -20.81 11.40
CA LEU A 249 5.58 -20.55 10.29
C LEU A 249 5.79 -21.56 9.17
N GLY A 250 4.69 -22.03 8.58
CA GLY A 250 4.69 -23.05 7.54
C GLY A 250 4.96 -24.47 8.00
N ASN A 251 5.13 -24.72 9.31
CA ASN A 251 5.36 -26.04 9.90
C ASN A 251 4.16 -26.54 10.74
N SER A 252 3.02 -25.88 10.65
CA SER A 252 1.75 -26.31 11.25
C SER A 252 0.94 -27.18 10.27
N SER A 253 -0.20 -27.72 10.72
CA SER A 253 -1.14 -28.42 9.85
C SER A 253 -1.98 -27.48 8.97
N GLY A 254 -1.92 -26.17 9.25
CA GLY A 254 -2.64 -25.11 8.50
C GLY A 254 -1.70 -24.25 7.66
N THR A 255 -2.28 -23.31 6.92
CA THR A 255 -1.56 -22.30 6.18
C THR A 255 -1.35 -21.08 7.08
N ASP A 256 -0.11 -20.65 7.26
CA ASP A 256 0.26 -19.42 7.97
C ASP A 256 0.36 -18.23 7.00
N PHE A 257 0.21 -17.01 7.52
CA PHE A 257 0.32 -15.78 6.76
C PHE A 257 1.42 -14.88 7.33
N LEU A 258 2.37 -14.52 6.47
CA LEU A 258 3.41 -13.54 6.75
C LEU A 258 3.36 -12.42 5.72
N ALA A 259 3.27 -11.17 6.16
CA ALA A 259 3.38 -10.01 5.28
C ALA A 259 4.42 -9.03 5.79
N VAL A 260 5.24 -8.52 4.87
CA VAL A 260 6.27 -7.51 5.16
C VAL A 260 6.09 -6.35 4.20
N SER A 261 5.86 -5.15 4.74
CA SER A 261 5.78 -3.93 3.95
C SER A 261 7.08 -3.15 4.09
N TYR A 262 7.88 -3.21 3.05
CA TYR A 262 9.16 -2.51 2.93
C TYR A 262 8.92 -1.04 2.57
N SER A 263 8.93 -0.18 3.58
CA SER A 263 8.47 1.21 3.45
C SER A 263 9.54 2.20 3.03
N SER A 264 10.84 1.85 3.12
CA SER A 264 11.92 2.80 2.81
C SER A 264 11.96 3.19 1.33
N VAL A 265 11.55 2.28 0.43
CA VAL A 265 11.41 2.59 -1.01
C VAL A 265 10.44 3.75 -1.24
N ASP A 266 9.33 3.79 -0.48
CA ASP A 266 8.37 4.89 -0.56
C ASP A 266 8.93 6.19 0.05
N LEU A 267 9.56 6.12 1.22
CA LEU A 267 10.18 7.29 1.86
C LEU A 267 11.24 7.93 0.97
N VAL A 268 12.15 7.13 0.43
CA VAL A 268 13.15 7.59 -0.55
C VAL A 268 12.49 8.16 -1.81
N GLY A 269 11.39 7.55 -2.25
CA GLY A 269 10.59 8.05 -3.36
C GLY A 269 10.03 9.45 -3.10
N HIS A 270 9.52 9.71 -1.89
CA HIS A 270 9.05 11.03 -1.47
C HIS A 270 10.17 12.08 -1.42
N GLU A 271 11.33 11.70 -0.93
CA GLU A 271 12.46 12.59 -0.68
C GLU A 271 13.24 12.93 -1.94
N PHE A 272 13.63 11.90 -2.69
CA PHE A 272 14.52 12.01 -3.86
C PHE A 272 13.81 11.81 -5.21
N GLY A 273 12.55 11.40 -5.19
CA GLY A 273 11.76 11.15 -6.38
C GLY A 273 12.14 9.86 -7.13
N PRO A 274 11.33 9.51 -8.16
CA PRO A 274 11.48 8.24 -8.89
C PRO A 274 12.68 8.19 -9.85
N ARG A 275 13.40 9.30 -10.04
CA ARG A 275 14.52 9.44 -10.97
C ARG A 275 15.79 9.84 -10.23
N SER A 276 16.13 9.07 -9.18
CA SER A 276 17.30 9.32 -8.32
C SER A 276 18.20 8.08 -8.19
N ARG A 277 19.45 8.30 -7.84
CA ARG A 277 20.37 7.22 -7.48
C ARG A 277 19.93 6.50 -6.22
N GLU A 278 19.32 7.21 -5.31
CA GLU A 278 18.82 6.72 -4.04
C GLU A 278 17.72 5.66 -4.24
N ILE A 279 16.76 5.94 -5.15
CA ILE A 279 15.72 4.95 -5.45
C ILE A 279 16.29 3.70 -6.15
N GLN A 280 17.29 3.86 -6.98
CA GLN A 280 17.95 2.72 -7.63
C GLN A 280 18.75 1.90 -6.62
N ASP A 281 19.53 2.54 -5.74
CA ASP A 281 20.36 1.84 -4.75
C ASP A 281 19.52 1.09 -3.71
N ILE A 282 18.45 1.70 -3.19
CA ILE A 282 17.61 1.04 -2.20
C ILE A 282 16.88 -0.18 -2.79
N LEU A 283 16.48 -0.12 -4.05
CA LEU A 283 15.87 -1.26 -4.74
C LEU A 283 16.86 -2.43 -4.96
N VAL A 284 18.11 -2.13 -5.31
CA VAL A 284 19.17 -3.15 -5.44
C VAL A 284 19.45 -3.83 -4.09
N ARG A 285 19.38 -3.06 -2.99
CA ARG A 285 19.55 -3.62 -1.64
C ARG A 285 18.34 -4.41 -1.19
N LEU A 286 17.13 -3.93 -1.48
CA LEU A 286 15.90 -4.68 -1.24
C LEU A 286 15.90 -6.02 -2.00
N ASP A 287 16.37 -6.05 -3.25
CA ASP A 287 16.51 -7.30 -4.00
C ASP A 287 17.35 -8.33 -3.25
N LYS A 288 18.45 -7.89 -2.64
CA LYS A 288 19.31 -8.75 -1.81
C LYS A 288 18.58 -9.23 -0.55
N ASP A 289 17.89 -8.34 0.16
CA ASP A 289 17.17 -8.68 1.39
C ASP A 289 16.03 -9.66 1.09
N LEU A 290 15.28 -9.48 0.00
CA LEU A 290 14.31 -10.46 -0.47
C LEU A 290 14.96 -11.82 -0.81
N GLY A 291 16.16 -11.80 -1.39
CA GLY A 291 16.93 -13.03 -1.65
C GLY A 291 17.28 -13.79 -0.37
N ASN A 292 17.69 -13.07 0.68
CA ASN A 292 17.97 -13.64 2.01
C ASN A 292 16.69 -14.25 2.62
N LEU A 293 15.58 -13.50 2.63
CA LEU A 293 14.30 -13.99 3.13
C LEU A 293 13.84 -15.25 2.39
N PHE A 294 13.93 -15.30 1.06
CA PHE A 294 13.54 -16.48 0.29
C PHE A 294 14.45 -17.69 0.55
N ALA A 295 15.75 -17.46 0.73
CA ALA A 295 16.67 -18.52 1.11
C ALA A 295 16.35 -19.09 2.52
N HIS A 296 15.98 -18.21 3.46
CA HIS A 296 15.53 -18.61 4.79
C HIS A 296 14.24 -19.43 4.75
N LEU A 297 13.24 -18.98 3.95
CA LEU A 297 12.00 -19.73 3.73
C LEU A 297 12.25 -21.09 3.07
N ASP A 298 13.13 -21.16 2.08
CA ASP A 298 13.51 -22.43 1.44
C ASP A 298 14.10 -23.43 2.46
N GLN A 299 14.92 -22.93 3.41
CA GLN A 299 15.54 -23.76 4.43
C GLN A 299 14.52 -24.20 5.52
N LYS A 300 13.64 -23.32 5.96
CA LYS A 300 12.77 -23.55 7.14
C LYS A 300 11.41 -24.15 6.79
N VAL A 301 10.83 -23.73 5.68
CA VAL A 301 9.51 -24.15 5.21
C VAL A 301 9.63 -25.19 4.10
N GLY A 302 10.65 -25.07 3.29
CA GLY A 302 10.89 -25.90 2.11
C GLY A 302 10.42 -25.25 0.82
N ARG A 303 11.27 -25.28 -0.19
CA ARG A 303 10.98 -24.76 -1.52
C ARG A 303 9.74 -25.47 -2.10
N GLY A 304 8.74 -24.67 -2.50
CA GLY A 304 7.47 -25.19 -3.02
C GLY A 304 6.37 -25.38 -1.98
N ASN A 305 6.64 -25.15 -0.69
CA ASN A 305 5.65 -25.22 0.39
C ASN A 305 5.13 -23.83 0.81
N TYR A 306 5.50 -22.79 0.08
CA TYR A 306 4.98 -21.44 0.28
C TYR A 306 4.67 -20.78 -1.06
N VAL A 307 3.80 -19.79 -1.03
CA VAL A 307 3.51 -18.90 -2.14
C VAL A 307 3.84 -17.47 -1.72
N VAL A 308 4.45 -16.70 -2.63
CA VAL A 308 4.80 -15.29 -2.44
C VAL A 308 4.03 -14.45 -3.43
N ALA A 309 3.51 -13.30 -2.99
CA ALA A 309 3.13 -12.18 -3.83
C ALA A 309 4.01 -10.99 -3.51
N LEU A 310 4.59 -10.36 -4.52
CA LEU A 310 5.20 -9.04 -4.42
C LEU A 310 4.32 -8.05 -5.17
N SER A 311 3.94 -6.97 -4.49
CA SER A 311 3.25 -5.83 -5.08
C SER A 311 3.69 -4.53 -4.41
N ALA A 312 3.04 -3.42 -4.74
CA ALA A 312 3.15 -2.17 -4.01
C ALA A 312 1.77 -1.54 -3.83
N ASP A 313 1.66 -0.72 -2.82
CA ASP A 313 0.46 0.00 -2.42
C ASP A 313 0.11 1.17 -3.35
N HIS A 314 1.12 1.73 -4.02
CA HIS A 314 1.03 2.78 -5.04
C HIS A 314 2.40 3.00 -5.70
N GLY A 315 2.41 3.81 -6.76
CA GLY A 315 3.62 4.35 -7.36
C GLY A 315 4.04 5.67 -6.72
N VAL A 316 4.58 6.59 -7.53
CA VAL A 316 4.99 7.93 -7.07
C VAL A 316 5.02 8.91 -8.23
N VAL A 317 4.54 10.14 -7.99
CA VAL A 317 4.58 11.24 -8.97
C VAL A 317 6.04 11.63 -9.24
N PRO A 318 6.46 11.85 -10.48
CA PRO A 318 7.75 12.51 -10.76
C PRO A 318 7.81 13.89 -10.11
N ILE A 319 8.98 14.28 -9.61
CA ILE A 319 9.18 15.62 -9.00
C ILE A 319 8.79 16.69 -10.05
N PRO A 320 7.91 17.65 -9.71
CA PRO A 320 7.44 18.65 -10.69
C PRO A 320 8.56 19.46 -11.33
N GLU A 321 9.57 19.87 -10.57
CA GLU A 321 10.72 20.62 -11.08
C GLU A 321 11.54 19.82 -12.11
N ASP A 322 11.69 18.51 -11.88
CA ASP A 322 12.35 17.63 -12.86
C ASP A 322 11.51 17.51 -14.15
N MET A 323 10.20 17.41 -14.03
CA MET A 323 9.30 17.33 -15.20
C MET A 323 9.27 18.65 -16.00
N GLN A 324 9.36 19.80 -15.35
CA GLN A 324 9.45 21.11 -16.02
C GLN A 324 10.69 21.19 -16.94
N THR A 325 11.80 20.53 -16.60
CA THR A 325 13.00 20.49 -17.46
C THR A 325 12.76 19.77 -18.77
N THR A 326 11.75 18.91 -18.83
CA THR A 326 11.34 18.21 -20.06
C THR A 326 10.31 18.98 -20.88
N GLY A 327 9.89 20.16 -20.42
CA GLY A 327 8.83 20.96 -21.03
C GLY A 327 7.40 20.54 -20.65
N ALA A 328 7.23 19.65 -19.66
CA ALA A 328 5.91 19.25 -19.20
C ALA A 328 5.21 20.38 -18.41
N ASP A 329 3.87 20.47 -18.52
CA ASP A 329 3.03 21.28 -17.62
C ASP A 329 2.99 20.58 -16.25
N ALA A 330 3.84 21.02 -15.34
CA ALA A 330 4.02 20.43 -14.01
C ALA A 330 4.14 21.52 -12.95
N GLY A 331 3.70 21.25 -11.74
CA GLY A 331 3.75 22.26 -10.68
C GLY A 331 3.17 21.77 -9.35
N LEU A 332 2.92 22.73 -8.46
CA LEU A 332 2.35 22.52 -7.15
C LEU A 332 0.95 23.13 -7.08
N LEU A 333 -0.02 22.35 -6.63
CA LEU A 333 -1.34 22.84 -6.28
C LEU A 333 -1.40 23.01 -4.76
N HIS A 334 -1.21 24.26 -4.30
CA HIS A 334 -1.21 24.58 -2.89
C HIS A 334 -2.64 24.54 -2.32
N LEU A 335 -2.97 23.49 -1.58
CA LEU A 335 -4.31 23.25 -1.03
C LEU A 335 -4.79 24.34 -0.05
N PRO A 336 -3.93 24.97 0.78
CA PRO A 336 -4.33 26.09 1.62
C PRO A 336 -4.90 27.28 0.82
N GLU A 337 -4.28 27.63 -0.33
CA GLU A 337 -4.75 28.71 -1.20
C GLU A 337 -6.06 28.34 -1.91
N VAL A 338 -6.23 27.06 -2.27
CA VAL A 338 -7.51 26.58 -2.84
C VAL A 338 -8.62 26.76 -1.82
N GLN A 339 -8.39 26.37 -0.55
CA GLN A 339 -9.35 26.54 0.54
C GLN A 339 -9.71 28.01 0.74
N GLU A 340 -8.72 28.91 0.82
CA GLU A 340 -8.93 30.34 1.02
C GLU A 340 -9.76 30.95 -0.11
N ARG A 341 -9.49 30.57 -1.37
CA ARG A 341 -10.23 31.06 -2.53
C ARG A 341 -11.68 30.58 -2.55
N ILE A 342 -11.94 29.34 -2.16
CA ILE A 342 -13.32 28.82 -2.00
C ILE A 342 -14.06 29.58 -0.91
N GLU A 343 -13.43 29.81 0.25
CA GLU A 343 -14.01 30.64 1.33
C GLU A 343 -14.38 32.04 0.84
N LYS A 344 -13.50 32.67 0.06
CA LYS A 344 -13.76 34.00 -0.52
C LYS A 344 -14.88 33.97 -1.57
N ALA A 345 -14.99 32.94 -2.38
CA ALA A 345 -16.05 32.79 -3.36
C ALA A 345 -17.45 32.68 -2.72
N LEU A 346 -17.51 32.19 -1.47
CA LEU A 346 -18.76 32.07 -0.71
C LEU A 346 -19.18 33.34 0.03
N GLU A 347 -18.32 34.38 0.13
CA GLU A 347 -18.64 35.63 0.84
C GLU A 347 -19.92 36.33 0.32
N PRO A 348 -20.15 36.45 -1.01
CA PRO A 348 -21.37 37.10 -1.53
C PRO A 348 -22.68 36.38 -1.17
N PHE A 349 -22.59 35.10 -0.80
CA PHE A 349 -23.74 34.22 -0.52
C PHE A 349 -24.05 34.09 0.98
N ASN A 350 -23.32 34.81 1.84
CA ASN A 350 -23.53 34.85 3.30
C ASN A 350 -23.42 33.47 3.99
N TYR A 351 -22.54 32.61 3.54
CA TYR A 351 -22.19 31.38 4.26
C TYR A 351 -21.36 31.69 5.51
N ALA A 352 -21.64 30.94 6.60
CA ALA A 352 -20.82 31.04 7.81
C ALA A 352 -19.36 30.61 7.56
N LYS A 353 -18.42 31.27 8.23
CA LYS A 353 -17.00 30.93 8.14
C LYS A 353 -16.53 30.17 9.39
N PRO A 354 -15.68 29.13 9.22
CA PRO A 354 -15.29 28.55 7.94
C PRO A 354 -16.45 27.76 7.30
N ALA A 355 -16.59 27.79 5.98
CA ALA A 355 -17.49 26.94 5.22
C ALA A 355 -16.82 25.62 4.85
N VAL A 356 -15.52 25.67 4.50
CA VAL A 356 -14.68 24.50 4.21
C VAL A 356 -14.05 24.01 5.51
N ALA A 357 -14.38 22.79 5.93
CA ALA A 357 -13.81 22.18 7.12
C ALA A 357 -12.36 21.75 6.88
N ARG A 358 -12.07 21.15 5.72
CA ARG A 358 -10.74 20.68 5.36
C ARG A 358 -10.64 20.35 3.87
N ILE A 359 -9.42 20.49 3.31
CA ILE A 359 -9.02 19.81 2.08
C ILE A 359 -7.95 18.79 2.46
N SER A 360 -8.15 17.52 2.06
CA SER A 360 -7.22 16.42 2.33
C SER A 360 -7.09 15.54 1.10
N GLY A 361 -5.90 15.45 0.53
CA GLY A 361 -5.72 14.85 -0.80
C GLY A 361 -6.56 15.58 -1.83
N SER A 362 -7.30 14.82 -2.62
CA SER A 362 -8.25 15.33 -3.60
C SER A 362 -9.59 15.78 -2.99
N ASP A 363 -9.86 15.45 -1.75
CA ASP A 363 -11.17 15.60 -1.10
C ASP A 363 -11.34 16.97 -0.44
N ILE A 364 -12.45 17.65 -0.75
CA ILE A 364 -12.89 18.87 -0.08
C ILE A 364 -14.06 18.52 0.84
N TYR A 365 -13.91 18.80 2.12
CA TYR A 365 -14.92 18.59 3.15
C TYR A 365 -15.49 19.92 3.58
N PHE A 366 -16.82 20.08 3.50
CA PHE A 366 -17.50 21.24 4.06
C PHE A 366 -17.91 21.01 5.51
N VAL A 367 -18.09 22.09 6.24
CA VAL A 367 -18.68 22.07 7.58
C VAL A 367 -20.09 21.47 7.50
N PRO A 368 -20.54 20.69 8.51
CA PRO A 368 -21.86 20.05 8.49
C PRO A 368 -22.99 20.97 8.08
N GLY A 369 -23.80 20.55 7.11
CA GLY A 369 -24.94 21.29 6.55
C GLY A 369 -24.59 22.37 5.52
N VAL A 370 -23.33 22.70 5.33
CA VAL A 370 -22.91 23.67 4.29
C VAL A 370 -23.11 23.08 2.90
N TYR A 371 -22.66 21.85 2.66
CA TYR A 371 -22.79 21.23 1.35
C TYR A 371 -24.26 20.98 0.98
N ASP A 372 -25.11 20.58 1.92
CA ASP A 372 -26.56 20.44 1.71
C ASP A 372 -27.23 21.75 1.25
N LYS A 373 -26.78 22.89 1.80
CA LYS A 373 -27.22 24.21 1.35
C LYS A 373 -26.69 24.57 -0.03
N LEU A 374 -25.41 24.25 -0.30
CA LEU A 374 -24.79 24.48 -1.62
C LEU A 374 -25.52 23.71 -2.73
N GLN A 375 -25.96 22.49 -2.47
CA GLN A 375 -26.75 21.70 -3.43
C GLN A 375 -28.10 22.36 -3.79
N GLN A 376 -28.66 23.19 -2.91
CA GLN A 376 -29.89 23.93 -3.13
C GLN A 376 -29.64 25.36 -3.67
N ASP A 377 -28.45 25.91 -3.42
CA ASP A 377 -28.01 27.22 -3.92
C ASP A 377 -27.07 27.03 -5.14
N HIS A 378 -27.69 26.85 -6.29
CA HIS A 378 -26.95 26.59 -7.53
C HIS A 378 -25.93 27.67 -7.89
N ALA A 379 -26.19 28.95 -7.54
CA ALA A 379 -25.27 30.04 -7.83
C ALA A 379 -24.03 29.98 -6.94
N ALA A 380 -24.20 29.70 -5.65
CA ALA A 380 -23.09 29.52 -4.72
C ALA A 380 -22.27 28.26 -5.05
N LEU A 381 -22.94 27.15 -5.36
CA LEU A 381 -22.25 25.90 -5.77
C LEU A 381 -21.44 26.12 -7.03
N GLN A 382 -22.00 26.81 -8.05
CA GLN A 382 -21.28 27.08 -9.29
C GLN A 382 -20.06 27.98 -9.04
N ALA A 383 -20.18 29.00 -8.17
CA ALA A 383 -19.05 29.85 -7.79
C ALA A 383 -17.91 29.06 -7.12
N VAL A 384 -18.23 28.07 -6.29
CA VAL A 384 -17.24 27.15 -5.68
C VAL A 384 -16.57 26.30 -6.76
N LEU A 385 -17.36 25.66 -7.63
CA LEU A 385 -16.84 24.79 -8.69
C LEU A 385 -15.94 25.57 -9.67
N ASP A 386 -16.38 26.75 -10.12
CA ASP A 386 -15.59 27.61 -11.01
C ASP A 386 -14.29 28.08 -10.35
N THR A 387 -14.36 28.42 -9.05
CA THR A 387 -13.19 28.82 -8.28
C THR A 387 -12.18 27.69 -8.17
N ALA A 388 -12.61 26.49 -7.83
CA ALA A 388 -11.74 25.32 -7.73
C ALA A 388 -11.16 24.96 -9.10
N LEU A 389 -11.98 24.96 -10.16
CA LEU A 389 -11.55 24.63 -11.52
C LEU A 389 -10.59 25.66 -12.10
N SER A 390 -10.69 26.94 -11.71
CA SER A 390 -9.81 28.02 -12.18
C SER A 390 -8.40 27.97 -11.60
N GLN A 391 -8.16 27.11 -10.61
CA GLN A 391 -6.83 27.04 -10.00
C GLN A 391 -5.81 26.44 -10.99
N PRO A 392 -4.60 27.01 -11.08
CA PRO A 392 -3.52 26.39 -11.83
C PRO A 392 -3.33 24.94 -11.38
N GLY A 393 -3.24 24.02 -12.34
CA GLY A 393 -3.02 22.60 -12.02
C GLY A 393 -4.29 21.78 -11.75
N VAL A 394 -5.47 22.36 -11.73
CA VAL A 394 -6.74 21.61 -11.65
C VAL A 394 -7.20 21.23 -13.07
N ALA A 395 -7.51 19.96 -13.28
CA ALA A 395 -8.04 19.41 -14.52
C ALA A 395 -9.56 19.25 -14.49
N ALA A 396 -10.13 18.86 -13.34
CA ALA A 396 -11.56 18.69 -13.14
C ALA A 396 -11.93 18.80 -11.66
N VAL A 397 -13.21 19.04 -11.39
CA VAL A 397 -13.81 18.96 -10.06
C VAL A 397 -15.04 18.08 -10.18
N TYR A 398 -15.15 17.07 -9.32
CA TYR A 398 -16.30 16.16 -9.26
C TYR A 398 -17.08 16.37 -7.97
N ARG A 399 -18.38 16.07 -7.99
CA ARG A 399 -19.26 16.14 -6.82
C ARG A 399 -19.53 14.74 -6.30
N ALA A 400 -19.75 14.61 -4.98
CA ALA A 400 -20.00 13.32 -4.34
C ALA A 400 -21.17 12.54 -4.97
N GLU A 401 -22.24 13.23 -5.36
CA GLU A 401 -23.41 12.62 -6.01
C GLU A 401 -23.11 12.03 -7.39
N GLU A 402 -22.10 12.56 -8.12
CA GLU A 402 -21.68 12.01 -9.41
C GLU A 402 -20.93 10.68 -9.25
N LEU A 403 -20.38 10.41 -8.07
CA LEU A 403 -19.56 9.22 -7.79
C LEU A 403 -20.39 8.05 -7.24
N ARG A 404 -21.56 8.32 -6.65
CA ARG A 404 -22.39 7.29 -6.00
C ARG A 404 -22.86 6.20 -6.94
N ASP A 405 -23.28 6.58 -8.14
CA ASP A 405 -23.97 5.67 -9.06
C ASP A 405 -22.99 4.84 -9.93
N ARG A 406 -21.67 5.07 -9.82
CA ARG A 406 -20.60 4.36 -10.55
C ARG A 406 -20.98 4.04 -12.01
N PRO A 407 -21.45 4.99 -12.82
CA PRO A 407 -21.98 4.65 -14.14
C PRO A 407 -20.88 4.08 -15.04
N ALA A 408 -21.19 2.94 -15.68
CA ALA A 408 -20.25 2.20 -16.52
C ALA A 408 -19.76 2.97 -17.77
N THR A 409 -20.45 4.05 -18.13
CA THR A 409 -20.23 4.81 -19.36
C THR A 409 -19.38 6.07 -19.18
N GLN A 410 -18.91 6.38 -17.97
CA GLN A 410 -18.21 7.63 -17.68
C GLN A 410 -16.71 7.55 -17.94
N SER A 411 -16.08 8.73 -17.95
CA SER A 411 -14.64 8.89 -18.15
C SER A 411 -13.84 8.01 -17.20
N PRO A 412 -12.66 7.50 -17.59
CA PRO A 412 -11.81 6.69 -16.74
C PRO A 412 -11.48 7.37 -15.40
N THR A 413 -11.25 8.69 -15.40
CA THR A 413 -10.94 9.46 -14.20
C THR A 413 -12.13 9.55 -13.25
N LEU A 414 -13.34 9.82 -13.74
CA LEU A 414 -14.55 9.83 -12.90
C LEU A 414 -14.80 8.44 -12.28
N ARG A 415 -14.61 7.36 -13.05
CA ARG A 415 -14.70 6.00 -12.55
C ARG A 415 -13.67 5.71 -11.47
N ALA A 416 -12.44 6.19 -11.62
CA ALA A 416 -11.40 6.03 -10.61
C ALA A 416 -11.78 6.72 -9.29
N PHE A 417 -12.37 7.92 -9.34
CA PHE A 417 -12.91 8.57 -8.16
C PHE A 417 -14.12 7.82 -7.56
N ALA A 418 -15.01 7.26 -8.40
CA ALA A 418 -16.13 6.46 -7.93
C ALA A 418 -15.69 5.20 -7.17
N TYR A 419 -14.61 4.53 -7.60
CA TYR A 419 -14.01 3.41 -6.87
C TYR A 419 -13.30 3.82 -5.58
N SER A 420 -12.91 5.10 -5.44
CA SER A 420 -12.35 5.66 -4.21
C SER A 420 -13.40 6.13 -3.22
N TYR A 421 -14.63 6.36 -3.68
CA TYR A 421 -15.68 6.99 -2.89
C TYR A 421 -16.35 6.03 -1.90
N PHE A 422 -16.32 6.39 -0.63
CA PHE A 422 -17.06 5.68 0.43
C PHE A 422 -17.96 6.66 1.19
N PRO A 423 -19.30 6.44 1.22
CA PRO A 423 -20.24 7.33 1.89
C PRO A 423 -19.87 7.60 3.35
N GLY A 424 -19.93 8.87 3.75
CA GLY A 424 -19.66 9.30 5.13
C GLY A 424 -18.18 9.47 5.47
N ARG A 425 -17.24 8.96 4.65
CA ARG A 425 -15.79 9.14 4.83
C ARG A 425 -15.18 10.08 3.81
N SER A 426 -15.52 9.90 2.56
CA SER A 426 -15.01 10.74 1.46
C SER A 426 -15.56 12.16 1.49
N GLY A 427 -14.91 13.09 0.79
CA GLY A 427 -15.28 14.49 0.68
C GLY A 427 -16.63 14.73 0.01
N ASP A 428 -17.02 16.00 -0.07
CA ASP A 428 -18.21 16.47 -0.74
C ASP A 428 -17.91 16.86 -2.20
N LEU A 429 -16.69 17.39 -2.44
CA LEU A 429 -16.14 17.67 -3.76
C LEU A 429 -14.75 17.04 -3.88
N PHE A 430 -14.34 16.78 -5.14
CA PHE A 430 -13.09 16.10 -5.45
C PHE A 430 -12.33 16.84 -6.54
N ILE A 431 -11.09 17.19 -6.27
CA ILE A 431 -10.19 17.83 -7.23
C ILE A 431 -9.41 16.74 -7.98
N LEU A 432 -9.48 16.75 -9.31
CA LEU A 432 -8.53 16.06 -10.16
C LEU A 432 -7.40 17.02 -10.52
N PRO A 433 -6.17 16.86 -10.03
CA PRO A 433 -5.05 17.65 -10.52
C PRO A 433 -4.69 17.25 -11.96
N LYS A 434 -4.02 18.14 -12.70
CA LYS A 434 -3.40 17.79 -13.98
C LYS A 434 -2.26 16.77 -13.79
N PRO A 435 -1.89 15.99 -14.83
CA PRO A 435 -0.70 15.15 -14.76
C PRO A 435 0.53 15.97 -14.32
N TYR A 436 1.37 15.37 -13.44
CA TYR A 436 2.58 15.99 -12.87
C TYR A 436 2.36 17.20 -11.96
N TRP A 437 1.12 17.51 -11.60
CA TRP A 437 0.80 18.49 -10.58
C TRP A 437 0.64 17.80 -9.23
N LEU A 438 1.46 18.20 -8.26
CA LEU A 438 1.49 17.65 -6.92
C LEU A 438 0.51 18.42 -6.02
N LEU A 439 -0.34 17.69 -5.29
CA LEU A 439 -1.16 18.25 -4.21
C LEU A 439 -0.25 18.62 -3.04
N ASP A 440 -0.14 19.91 -2.73
CA ASP A 440 0.79 20.40 -1.71
C ASP A 440 0.03 21.04 -0.54
N TYR A 441 0.32 20.54 0.65
CA TYR A 441 -0.25 21.06 1.91
C TYR A 441 0.51 22.27 2.45
N THR A 442 1.65 22.60 1.83
CA THR A 442 2.48 23.73 2.22
C THR A 442 1.98 25.01 1.55
N PRO A 443 1.78 26.11 2.28
CA PRO A 443 1.49 27.40 1.66
C PRO A 443 2.59 27.82 0.68
N SER A 444 2.20 28.50 -0.39
CA SER A 444 3.12 29.00 -1.39
C SER A 444 4.26 29.83 -0.78
N GLY A 445 5.47 29.62 -1.25
CA GLY A 445 6.67 30.30 -0.75
C GLY A 445 7.23 29.75 0.57
N LYS A 446 6.65 28.68 1.11
CA LYS A 446 7.23 27.96 2.25
C LYS A 446 7.99 26.70 1.80
N PRO A 447 9.03 26.26 2.53
CA PRO A 447 9.72 25.01 2.22
C PRO A 447 8.80 23.81 2.33
N ARG A 448 8.85 22.91 1.36
CA ARG A 448 8.15 21.60 1.40
C ARG A 448 8.84 20.62 2.34
N SER A 449 8.07 19.67 2.85
CA SER A 449 8.60 18.57 3.67
C SER A 449 9.08 17.39 2.80
N TYR A 450 8.66 17.30 1.54
CA TYR A 450 8.99 16.23 0.60
C TYR A 450 9.19 16.77 -0.81
N GLY A 451 10.02 16.10 -1.61
CA GLY A 451 10.23 16.42 -3.02
C GLY A 451 9.01 16.10 -3.87
N THR A 452 8.33 14.98 -3.58
CA THR A 452 7.14 14.54 -4.30
C THR A 452 6.23 13.68 -3.42
N GLY A 453 5.12 13.17 -4.01
CA GLY A 453 4.09 12.37 -3.35
C GLY A 453 3.36 11.45 -4.32
N HIS A 454 2.16 11.06 -3.93
CA HIS A 454 1.25 10.17 -4.65
C HIS A 454 -0.19 10.51 -4.27
N GLY A 455 -1.19 9.77 -4.77
CA GLY A 455 -2.60 9.97 -4.44
C GLY A 455 -3.43 10.49 -5.60
N VAL A 456 -3.02 10.22 -6.85
CA VAL A 456 -3.70 10.71 -8.06
C VAL A 456 -3.95 9.57 -9.07
N PRO A 457 -5.01 9.67 -9.92
CA PRO A 457 -5.39 8.58 -10.83
C PRO A 457 -4.57 8.59 -12.13
N TYR A 458 -3.26 8.61 -12.02
CA TYR A 458 -2.38 8.57 -13.18
C TYR A 458 -1.45 7.35 -13.14
N ASN A 459 -1.01 6.93 -14.31
CA ASN A 459 -0.23 5.70 -14.49
C ASN A 459 1.01 5.60 -13.58
N TYR A 460 1.69 6.71 -13.31
CA TYR A 460 2.86 6.73 -12.44
C TYR A 460 2.55 6.43 -10.96
N ASP A 461 1.28 6.59 -10.52
CA ASP A 461 0.79 6.23 -9.19
C ASP A 461 0.03 4.92 -9.18
N GLN A 462 -0.76 4.65 -10.22
CA GLN A 462 -1.63 3.47 -10.31
C GLN A 462 -0.88 2.21 -10.73
N HIS A 463 0.12 2.32 -11.62
CA HIS A 463 0.82 1.16 -12.15
C HIS A 463 1.92 0.69 -11.17
N VAL A 464 1.74 -0.53 -10.66
CA VAL A 464 2.60 -1.16 -9.65
C VAL A 464 3.01 -2.57 -10.08
N PRO A 465 4.11 -3.14 -9.54
CA PRO A 465 4.46 -4.52 -9.85
C PRO A 465 3.46 -5.49 -9.24
N VAL A 466 3.17 -6.58 -9.93
CA VAL A 466 2.56 -7.79 -9.36
C VAL A 466 3.31 -9.00 -9.87
N LEU A 467 3.97 -9.71 -8.94
CA LEU A 467 4.71 -10.93 -9.20
C LEU A 467 4.29 -12.00 -8.19
N LEU A 468 3.95 -13.18 -8.66
CA LEU A 468 3.58 -14.34 -7.82
C LEU A 468 4.60 -15.45 -8.03
N MET A 469 4.98 -16.18 -6.97
CA MET A 469 5.94 -17.29 -7.07
C MET A 469 5.64 -18.38 -6.04
N GLY A 470 5.91 -19.63 -6.37
CA GLY A 470 5.92 -20.74 -5.43
C GLY A 470 4.78 -21.72 -5.62
N PHE A 471 4.17 -22.18 -4.50
CA PHE A 471 3.14 -23.20 -4.53
C PHE A 471 1.96 -22.83 -5.44
N GLY A 472 1.62 -23.73 -6.36
CA GLY A 472 0.46 -23.57 -7.24
C GLY A 472 0.60 -22.53 -8.35
N ILE A 473 1.72 -21.78 -8.42
CA ILE A 473 1.93 -20.72 -9.42
C ILE A 473 2.63 -21.28 -10.66
N GLN A 474 2.08 -20.98 -11.83
CA GLN A 474 2.67 -21.25 -13.14
C GLN A 474 3.58 -20.09 -13.55
N PRO A 475 4.91 -20.29 -13.65
CA PRO A 475 5.83 -19.24 -14.11
C PRO A 475 5.50 -18.75 -15.52
N GLY A 476 5.73 -17.46 -15.76
CA GLY A 476 5.53 -16.84 -17.06
C GLY A 476 5.33 -15.33 -16.99
N GLN A 477 5.24 -14.69 -18.16
CA GLN A 477 4.85 -13.29 -18.26
C GLN A 477 3.41 -13.19 -18.75
N TYR A 478 2.60 -12.38 -18.07
CA TYR A 478 1.17 -12.23 -18.33
C TYR A 478 0.89 -10.76 -18.66
N PHE A 479 0.17 -10.51 -19.75
CA PHE A 479 -0.01 -9.18 -20.35
C PHE A 479 -1.43 -8.64 -20.26
N GLN A 480 -2.38 -9.42 -19.77
CA GLN A 480 -3.73 -8.94 -19.52
C GLN A 480 -3.74 -7.93 -18.38
N PRO A 481 -4.61 -6.89 -18.45
CA PRO A 481 -4.79 -5.96 -17.37
C PRO A 481 -5.29 -6.66 -16.10
N ILE A 482 -4.64 -6.38 -14.98
CA ILE A 482 -5.01 -6.86 -13.66
C ILE A 482 -4.95 -5.72 -12.63
N THR A 483 -5.42 -5.99 -11.43
CA THR A 483 -5.27 -5.09 -10.28
C THR A 483 -4.62 -5.81 -9.10
N PRO A 484 -3.88 -5.12 -8.22
CA PRO A 484 -3.41 -5.71 -6.96
C PRO A 484 -4.51 -6.30 -6.07
N ALA A 485 -5.77 -5.90 -6.26
CA ALA A 485 -6.92 -6.54 -5.61
C ALA A 485 -7.10 -8.02 -6.01
N ASP A 486 -6.50 -8.47 -7.11
CA ASP A 486 -6.57 -9.85 -7.59
C ASP A 486 -5.69 -10.82 -6.78
N ILE A 487 -4.77 -10.29 -5.96
CA ILE A 487 -3.85 -11.10 -5.13
C ILE A 487 -4.63 -11.91 -4.08
N ALA A 488 -5.47 -11.24 -3.28
CA ALA A 488 -6.20 -11.90 -2.20
C ALA A 488 -7.14 -13.02 -2.70
N PRO A 489 -8.00 -12.82 -3.73
CA PRO A 489 -8.82 -13.90 -4.26
C PRO A 489 -8.01 -15.04 -4.93
N THR A 490 -6.83 -14.73 -5.49
CA THR A 490 -5.94 -15.77 -6.04
C THR A 490 -5.35 -16.62 -4.91
N PHE A 491 -4.91 -16.00 -3.82
CA PHE A 491 -4.46 -16.73 -2.62
C PHE A 491 -5.59 -17.51 -1.95
N ALA A 492 -6.79 -16.93 -1.90
CA ALA A 492 -7.97 -17.63 -1.39
C ALA A 492 -8.26 -18.92 -2.19
N ALA A 493 -8.17 -18.86 -3.51
CA ALA A 493 -8.33 -20.04 -4.36
C ALA A 493 -7.25 -21.11 -4.10
N LEU A 494 -5.98 -20.72 -3.92
CA LEU A 494 -4.89 -21.64 -3.57
C LEU A 494 -5.08 -22.28 -2.20
N CYS A 495 -5.66 -21.56 -1.24
CA CYS A 495 -5.93 -22.04 0.12
C CYS A 495 -7.28 -22.76 0.26
N GLY A 496 -8.09 -22.82 -0.79
CA GLY A 496 -9.42 -23.45 -0.76
C GLY A 496 -10.44 -22.70 0.10
N ILE A 497 -10.30 -21.39 0.25
CA ILE A 497 -11.22 -20.53 0.99
C ILE A 497 -11.93 -19.53 0.07
N THR A 498 -12.97 -18.87 0.57
CA THR A 498 -13.76 -17.87 -0.16
C THR A 498 -13.69 -16.52 0.54
N LEU A 499 -13.53 -15.45 -0.21
CA LEU A 499 -13.64 -14.09 0.32
C LEU A 499 -15.10 -13.62 0.25
N ALA A 500 -15.61 -13.10 1.36
CA ALA A 500 -17.00 -12.65 1.48
C ALA A 500 -17.30 -11.40 0.62
N SER A 501 -16.35 -10.47 0.55
CA SER A 501 -16.46 -9.24 -0.24
C SER A 501 -15.17 -9.01 -1.00
N ARG A 502 -15.27 -8.84 -2.33
CA ARG A 502 -14.12 -8.60 -3.20
C ARG A 502 -14.54 -7.88 -4.47
N ASP A 503 -13.65 -7.07 -5.00
CA ASP A 503 -13.76 -6.47 -6.33
C ASP A 503 -12.73 -7.11 -7.30
N GLY A 504 -11.69 -7.75 -6.77
CA GLY A 504 -10.67 -8.48 -7.52
C GLY A 504 -11.13 -9.86 -8.01
N HIS A 505 -10.35 -10.43 -8.92
CA HIS A 505 -10.60 -11.72 -9.56
C HIS A 505 -9.48 -12.70 -9.26
N ILE A 506 -9.73 -13.99 -9.47
CA ILE A 506 -8.69 -15.02 -9.41
C ILE A 506 -7.88 -14.96 -10.69
N LEU A 507 -6.55 -14.85 -10.57
CA LEU A 507 -5.59 -14.90 -11.67
C LEU A 507 -5.38 -16.35 -12.13
N ALA A 508 -6.47 -16.94 -12.66
CA ALA A 508 -6.54 -18.37 -12.98
C ALA A 508 -5.51 -18.82 -14.04
N GLU A 509 -5.12 -17.92 -14.92
CA GLU A 509 -4.11 -18.13 -15.96
C GLU A 509 -2.70 -18.39 -15.38
N ALA A 510 -2.41 -17.87 -14.20
CA ALA A 510 -1.14 -18.06 -13.49
C ALA A 510 -1.19 -19.21 -12.47
N LEU A 511 -2.30 -19.94 -12.38
CA LEU A 511 -2.40 -21.10 -11.51
C LEU A 511 -2.05 -22.40 -12.29
N LYS A 512 -1.27 -23.28 -11.65
CA LYS A 512 -1.02 -24.62 -12.18
C LYS A 512 -2.34 -25.37 -12.24
N LYS A 513 -2.64 -25.92 -13.42
CA LYS A 513 -3.78 -26.83 -13.55
C LYS A 513 -3.57 -28.03 -12.63
N PRO A 514 -4.62 -28.52 -11.93
CA PRO A 514 -4.54 -29.80 -11.25
C PRO A 514 -4.04 -30.84 -12.26
N ALA A 515 -3.10 -31.70 -11.86
CA ALA A 515 -2.72 -32.83 -12.70
C ALA A 515 -4.02 -33.56 -13.07
N GLU A 516 -4.28 -33.74 -14.36
CA GLU A 516 -5.40 -34.56 -14.78
C GLU A 516 -5.27 -35.89 -14.04
N SER A 517 -6.16 -36.15 -13.09
CA SER A 517 -6.23 -37.45 -12.46
C SER A 517 -6.45 -38.41 -13.61
N SER A 518 -5.49 -39.31 -13.87
CA SER A 518 -5.67 -40.41 -14.82
C SER A 518 -7.07 -40.99 -14.54
N ALA A 519 -7.93 -40.84 -15.51
CA ALA A 519 -9.33 -41.23 -15.38
C ALA A 519 -9.40 -42.60 -14.72
N PRO A 520 -10.25 -42.83 -13.72
CA PRO A 520 -10.41 -44.16 -13.17
C PRO A 520 -10.81 -45.05 -14.31
N SER A 521 -10.00 -46.09 -14.55
CA SER A 521 -10.20 -47.14 -15.52
C SER A 521 -11.66 -47.54 -15.53
N GLN A 522 -12.26 -47.49 -16.70
CA GLN A 522 -13.52 -48.05 -17.14
C GLN A 522 -14.39 -48.68 -16.06
N VAL A 523 -15.50 -48.04 -15.78
CA VAL A 523 -16.64 -48.69 -15.13
C VAL A 523 -17.01 -49.88 -16.01
N VAL A 524 -16.64 -51.10 -15.61
CA VAL A 524 -17.09 -52.35 -16.18
C VAL A 524 -18.61 -52.39 -15.99
N ARG A 525 -19.36 -52.07 -17.03
CA ARG A 525 -20.80 -52.27 -17.02
C ARG A 525 -21.06 -53.77 -16.86
N PRO A 526 -21.84 -54.22 -15.87
CA PRO A 526 -22.22 -55.62 -15.78
C PRO A 526 -23.00 -56.01 -17.06
N LYS A 527 -22.61 -57.14 -17.66
CA LYS A 527 -23.29 -57.73 -18.79
C LYS A 527 -24.76 -57.97 -18.40
N PRO A 528 -25.77 -57.63 -19.24
CA PRO A 528 -27.16 -57.95 -18.95
C PRO A 528 -27.33 -59.47 -18.86
N ALA A 529 -27.99 -59.93 -17.81
CA ALA A 529 -28.37 -61.34 -17.65
C ALA A 529 -29.28 -61.78 -18.79
N SER A 530 -28.92 -62.87 -19.46
CA SER A 530 -29.73 -63.49 -20.49
C SER A 530 -31.06 -63.97 -19.92
N ALA A 531 -32.18 -63.44 -20.40
CA ALA A 531 -33.51 -63.92 -20.08
C ALA A 531 -33.67 -65.36 -20.60
N SER A 532 -33.84 -66.29 -19.70
CA SER A 532 -34.27 -67.66 -20.02
C SER A 532 -35.73 -67.63 -20.47
N ALA A 533 -36.00 -68.18 -21.65
CA ALA A 533 -37.33 -68.36 -22.23
C ALA A 533 -38.22 -69.32 -21.39
N PRO A 534 -39.54 -69.08 -21.28
CA PRO A 534 -40.40 -69.96 -20.55
C PRO A 534 -40.67 -71.27 -21.38
N ASN A 535 -40.48 -72.40 -20.73
CA ASN A 535 -40.78 -73.72 -21.24
C ASN A 535 -42.29 -73.87 -21.27
N THR A 536 -42.87 -73.97 -22.50
CA THR A 536 -44.23 -74.46 -22.73
C THR A 536 -44.14 -75.93 -23.12
N ASN A 537 -44.76 -76.78 -22.33
CA ASN A 537 -45.21 -78.11 -22.80
C ASN A 537 -46.42 -78.61 -21.99
N PRO A 538 -47.21 -79.54 -22.50
CA PRO A 538 -48.51 -79.37 -23.16
C PRO A 538 -49.65 -79.59 -22.18
#